data_e1b855d811ed459388c8c73a5a8feef8
#
_entry.id   e1b855d811ed459388c8c73a5a8feef8
#
_cell.length_a   1.000
_cell.length_b   1.000
_cell.length_c   1.000
_cell.angle_alpha   90.00
_cell.angle_beta   90.00
_cell.angle_gamma   90.00
#
_symmetry.space_group_name_H-M   'P 1'
#
loop_
_entity.id
_entity.type
_entity.pdbx_description
1 polymer ?
#
loop_
_entity_poly.entity_id
_entity_poly.type
_entity_poly.pdbx_seq_one_letter_code
_entity_poly.pdbx_strand_id
1 'polypeptide(L)'
;MPLASTGMSFFPTRKRKWPDFCERKHKTKNGEEPEYYYRMVVCNLLNTLIDLPLDAEPIRASENEVAAAKRLIERLCEHYTRFFDVVVTDAFYMEGPFVNFCVGKGKDVIIVLKDNYPSLIEDAQGLFSQMKPEVWHVNDRTIQAWDLEGFTAETIDVPLRVLHTIETYTERVEKNGRIVERQVTKSWWWATTISCSRLRTKHLWKMGHSRWQTENNIFNTLGQHWSLNHCYKHDPVAIVNFVLMLFIVFSLVQCFYKRNLKPQRRKIINSLISLTNQLYASLGMG
;
A
#
# COMPACT_ATOMS: atom_id res chain seq x y z
N MET A 1 -13.83 -2.14 6.54
CA MET A 1 -12.65 -1.25 6.43
C MET A 1 -11.72 -1.77 5.34
N PRO A 2 -10.98 -0.92 4.63
CA PRO A 2 -10.03 -1.38 3.62
C PRO A 2 -8.72 -1.85 4.24
N LEU A 3 -8.15 -2.91 3.66
CA LEU A 3 -6.86 -3.50 3.98
C LEU A 3 -5.94 -3.30 2.77
N ALA A 4 -4.81 -2.62 2.93
CA ALA A 4 -3.80 -2.57 1.88
C ALA A 4 -2.88 -3.79 1.95
N SER A 5 -2.59 -4.39 0.79
CA SER A 5 -1.60 -5.44 0.64
C SER A 5 -0.53 -4.97 -0.35
N THR A 6 0.73 -5.06 0.03
CA THR A 6 1.86 -4.64 -0.80
C THR A 6 3.12 -5.43 -0.47
N GLY A 7 3.91 -5.76 -1.51
CA GLY A 7 5.19 -6.43 -1.35
C GLY A 7 6.31 -5.45 -1.02
N MET A 8 7.21 -5.87 -0.13
CA MET A 8 8.41 -5.12 0.25
C MET A 8 9.67 -5.94 0.14
N SER A 9 10.76 -5.27 -0.21
CA SER A 9 12.11 -5.83 -0.20
C SER A 9 12.90 -5.30 1.00
N PHE A 10 13.51 -6.21 1.74
CA PHE A 10 14.26 -5.92 2.95
C PHE A 10 15.71 -6.40 2.85
N PHE A 11 16.62 -5.74 3.54
CA PHE A 11 17.98 -6.20 3.84
C PHE A 11 18.81 -6.56 2.59
N PRO A 12 18.92 -5.68 1.58
CA PRO A 12 19.72 -5.98 0.40
C PRO A 12 21.19 -6.22 0.81
N THR A 13 21.79 -7.32 0.29
CA THR A 13 23.18 -7.68 0.53
C THR A 13 23.83 -8.26 -0.71
N ARG A 14 25.12 -7.99 -0.93
CA ARG A 14 25.91 -8.57 -2.02
C ARG A 14 26.90 -9.62 -1.54
N LYS A 15 27.00 -9.79 -0.20
CA LYS A 15 28.05 -10.62 0.41
C LYS A 15 27.76 -12.11 0.32
N ARG A 16 26.49 -12.51 0.53
CA ARG A 16 26.10 -13.92 0.63
C ARG A 16 24.61 -14.09 0.39
N LYS A 17 24.24 -15.17 -0.28
CA LYS A 17 22.84 -15.63 -0.35
C LYS A 17 22.48 -16.39 0.91
N TRP A 18 21.45 -15.94 1.59
CA TRP A 18 20.89 -16.61 2.76
C TRP A 18 19.66 -17.44 2.35
N PRO A 19 19.22 -18.43 3.15
CA PRO A 19 17.97 -19.14 2.88
C PRO A 19 16.81 -18.18 2.70
N ASP A 20 15.91 -18.48 1.76
CA ASP A 20 14.72 -17.71 1.39
C ASP A 20 14.97 -16.28 0.87
N PHE A 21 16.23 -15.90 0.66
CA PHE A 21 16.56 -14.63 -0.02
C PHE A 21 16.35 -14.77 -1.53
N CYS A 22 15.67 -13.79 -2.09
CA CYS A 22 15.57 -13.59 -3.54
C CYS A 22 16.87 -13.04 -4.09
N GLU A 23 17.05 -13.14 -5.39
CA GLU A 23 18.22 -12.64 -6.12
C GLU A 23 17.80 -11.73 -7.26
N ARG A 24 18.52 -10.62 -7.41
CA ARG A 24 18.41 -9.76 -8.60
C ARG A 24 19.79 -9.32 -9.07
N LYS A 25 19.90 -9.01 -10.34
CA LYS A 25 21.12 -8.43 -10.92
C LYS A 25 21.16 -6.94 -10.62
N HIS A 26 22.24 -6.47 -10.03
CA HIS A 26 22.50 -5.07 -9.79
C HIS A 26 23.63 -4.57 -10.66
N LYS A 27 23.41 -3.49 -11.41
CA LYS A 27 24.45 -2.87 -12.26
C LYS A 27 25.41 -2.08 -11.39
N THR A 28 26.69 -2.42 -11.45
CA THR A 28 27.79 -1.70 -10.82
C THR A 28 28.71 -1.09 -11.88
N LYS A 29 29.65 -0.28 -11.44
CA LYS A 29 30.69 0.26 -12.35
C LYS A 29 31.57 -0.84 -12.99
N ASN A 30 31.64 -2.01 -12.34
CA ASN A 30 32.47 -3.14 -12.77
C ASN A 30 31.68 -4.25 -13.51
N GLY A 31 30.39 -4.03 -13.79
CA GLY A 31 29.50 -5.00 -14.41
C GLY A 31 28.27 -5.33 -13.58
N GLU A 32 27.60 -6.43 -13.91
CA GLU A 32 26.43 -6.91 -13.14
C GLU A 32 26.88 -7.80 -11.99
N GLU A 33 26.43 -7.48 -10.77
CA GLU A 33 26.66 -8.27 -9.58
C GLU A 33 25.34 -8.78 -8.99
N PRO A 34 25.30 -9.98 -8.38
CA PRO A 34 24.11 -10.46 -7.69
C PRO A 34 23.86 -9.65 -6.43
N GLU A 35 22.62 -9.23 -6.21
CA GLU A 35 22.14 -8.65 -4.98
C GLU A 35 21.04 -9.53 -4.42
N TYR A 36 21.18 -9.93 -3.17
CA TYR A 36 20.25 -10.79 -2.44
C TYR A 36 19.42 -9.94 -1.50
N TYR A 37 18.12 -10.23 -1.39
CA TYR A 37 17.20 -9.47 -0.56
C TYR A 37 16.05 -10.36 -0.07
N TYR A 38 15.54 -10.05 1.10
CA TYR A 38 14.37 -10.73 1.66
C TYR A 38 13.10 -10.00 1.23
N ARG A 39 12.06 -10.74 0.87
CA ARG A 39 10.78 -10.17 0.45
C ARG A 39 9.65 -10.62 1.35
N MET A 40 8.73 -9.71 1.63
CA MET A 40 7.51 -10.00 2.38
C MET A 40 6.34 -9.22 1.77
N VAL A 41 5.15 -9.81 1.85
CA VAL A 41 3.89 -9.07 1.70
C VAL A 41 3.49 -8.57 3.09
N VAL A 42 3.11 -7.31 3.18
CA VAL A 42 2.65 -6.69 4.41
C VAL A 42 1.22 -6.22 4.23
N CYS A 43 0.37 -6.46 5.20
CA CYS A 43 -1.00 -5.96 5.23
C CYS A 43 -1.19 -4.89 6.30
N ASN A 44 -1.81 -3.78 5.91
CA ASN A 44 -2.12 -2.65 6.77
C ASN A 44 -3.59 -2.31 6.73
N LEU A 45 -4.17 -2.04 7.88
CA LEU A 45 -5.53 -1.54 7.97
C LEU A 45 -5.55 -0.04 7.65
N LEU A 46 -6.35 0.35 6.67
CA LEU A 46 -6.44 1.72 6.18
C LEU A 46 -7.60 2.48 6.81
N ASN A 47 -7.54 3.82 6.76
CA ASN A 47 -8.58 4.71 7.29
C ASN A 47 -8.84 4.54 8.79
N THR A 48 -7.84 4.19 9.55
CA THR A 48 -7.85 4.08 11.00
C THR A 48 -7.24 5.33 11.66
N LEU A 49 -7.45 5.46 12.96
CA LEU A 49 -6.87 6.59 13.73
C LEU A 49 -5.34 6.58 13.74
N ILE A 50 -4.76 5.40 13.62
CA ILE A 50 -3.31 5.16 13.56
C ILE A 50 -2.98 4.40 12.28
N ASP A 51 -1.72 4.47 11.82
CA ASP A 51 -1.22 3.57 10.79
C ASP A 51 -1.03 2.19 11.41
N LEU A 52 -1.82 1.21 11.01
CA LEU A 52 -1.89 -0.09 11.68
C LEU A 52 -1.44 -1.23 10.76
N PRO A 53 -0.13 -1.56 10.73
CA PRO A 53 0.32 -2.80 10.12
C PRO A 53 -0.19 -3.99 10.94
N LEU A 54 -0.85 -4.94 10.28
CA LEU A 54 -1.48 -6.08 10.95
C LEU A 54 -0.58 -7.31 10.96
N ASP A 55 0.02 -7.63 9.80
CA ASP A 55 0.73 -8.89 9.63
C ASP A 55 1.65 -8.83 8.41
N ALA A 56 2.57 -9.78 8.32
CA ALA A 56 3.52 -9.92 7.21
C ALA A 56 3.72 -11.39 6.85
N GLU A 57 3.86 -11.67 5.56
CA GLU A 57 4.07 -13.01 5.02
C GLU A 57 5.31 -13.03 4.12
N PRO A 58 6.28 -13.91 4.36
CA PRO A 58 7.43 -14.09 3.47
C PRO A 58 7.02 -14.50 2.06
N ILE A 59 7.67 -13.89 1.06
CA ILE A 59 7.61 -14.34 -0.32
C ILE A 59 8.78 -15.30 -0.53
N ARG A 60 8.50 -16.57 -0.76
CA ARG A 60 9.52 -17.59 -1.00
C ARG A 60 10.26 -17.33 -2.31
N ALA A 61 11.51 -17.75 -2.40
CA ALA A 61 12.35 -17.49 -3.57
C ALA A 61 11.76 -18.00 -4.90
N SER A 62 10.93 -19.03 -4.86
CA SER A 62 10.33 -19.68 -6.03
C SER A 62 8.89 -19.26 -6.33
N GLU A 63 8.33 -18.29 -5.59
CA GLU A 63 6.93 -17.89 -5.75
C GLU A 63 6.79 -16.42 -6.11
N ASN A 64 5.61 -16.07 -6.66
CA ASN A 64 5.23 -14.69 -6.86
C ASN A 64 4.62 -14.08 -5.59
N GLU A 65 4.52 -12.78 -5.57
CA GLU A 65 3.97 -11.99 -4.47
C GLU A 65 2.50 -12.33 -4.18
N VAL A 66 1.72 -12.66 -5.22
CA VAL A 66 0.29 -12.96 -5.10
C VAL A 66 0.05 -14.22 -4.28
N ALA A 67 0.90 -15.25 -4.43
CA ALA A 67 0.79 -16.48 -3.65
C ALA A 67 0.99 -16.23 -2.14
N ALA A 68 1.98 -15.42 -1.79
CA ALA A 68 2.20 -14.99 -0.40
C ALA A 68 1.04 -14.14 0.12
N ALA A 69 0.52 -13.21 -0.70
CA ALA A 69 -0.62 -12.39 -0.33
C ALA A 69 -1.88 -13.22 -0.05
N LYS A 70 -2.15 -14.26 -0.84
CA LYS A 70 -3.28 -15.17 -0.59
C LYS A 70 -3.15 -15.86 0.77
N ARG A 71 -1.97 -16.39 1.13
CA ARG A 71 -1.73 -16.99 2.46
C ARG A 71 -1.94 -15.98 3.58
N LEU A 72 -1.43 -14.76 3.40
CA LEU A 72 -1.60 -13.70 4.39
C LEU A 72 -3.06 -13.30 4.57
N ILE A 73 -3.80 -13.09 3.47
CA ILE A 73 -5.23 -12.74 3.51
C ILE A 73 -6.05 -13.88 4.12
N GLU A 74 -5.74 -15.14 3.80
CA GLU A 74 -6.40 -16.31 4.40
C GLU A 74 -6.25 -16.31 5.92
N ARG A 75 -5.02 -16.20 6.43
CA ARG A 75 -4.73 -16.10 7.87
C ARG A 75 -5.44 -14.92 8.52
N LEU A 76 -5.47 -13.75 7.86
CA LEU A 76 -6.18 -12.58 8.36
C LEU A 76 -7.72 -12.79 8.38
N CYS A 77 -8.28 -13.52 7.41
CA CYS A 77 -9.70 -13.89 7.41
C CYS A 77 -10.05 -14.84 8.56
N GLU A 78 -9.16 -15.74 8.94
CA GLU A 78 -9.35 -16.65 10.05
C GLU A 78 -9.31 -15.94 11.41
N HIS A 79 -8.33 -15.04 11.61
CA HIS A 79 -8.11 -14.37 12.89
C HIS A 79 -8.86 -13.07 13.06
N TYR A 80 -9.15 -12.35 11.95
CA TYR A 80 -9.67 -10.98 11.95
C TYR A 80 -10.85 -10.80 10.97
N THR A 81 -11.76 -11.76 10.90
CA THR A 81 -12.87 -11.83 9.92
C THR A 81 -13.66 -10.53 9.75
N ARG A 82 -13.83 -9.76 10.81
CA ARG A 82 -14.65 -8.53 10.83
C ARG A 82 -13.84 -7.24 10.75
N PHE A 83 -12.52 -7.32 10.69
CA PHE A 83 -11.67 -6.12 10.69
C PHE A 83 -11.59 -5.43 9.34
N PHE A 84 -11.77 -6.17 8.26
CA PHE A 84 -11.74 -5.61 6.92
C PHE A 84 -12.77 -6.29 6.00
N ASP A 85 -13.25 -5.54 5.02
CA ASP A 85 -14.24 -5.98 4.03
C ASP A 85 -13.69 -5.87 2.61
N VAL A 86 -12.62 -5.08 2.44
CA VAL A 86 -12.07 -4.71 1.12
C VAL A 86 -10.56 -4.84 1.14
N VAL A 87 -9.99 -5.46 0.12
CA VAL A 87 -8.54 -5.56 -0.12
C VAL A 87 -8.16 -4.56 -1.20
N VAL A 88 -7.21 -3.66 -0.89
CA VAL A 88 -6.73 -2.62 -1.81
C VAL A 88 -5.30 -2.95 -2.22
N THR A 89 -5.06 -3.11 -3.52
CA THR A 89 -3.76 -3.54 -4.06
C THR A 89 -3.31 -2.70 -5.25
N ASP A 90 -2.07 -2.90 -5.67
CA ASP A 90 -1.57 -2.35 -6.92
C ASP A 90 -1.97 -3.19 -8.15
N ALA A 91 -1.53 -2.75 -9.32
CA ALA A 91 -1.88 -3.39 -10.58
C ALA A 91 -1.37 -4.83 -10.73
N PHE A 92 -0.32 -5.21 -10.01
CA PHE A 92 0.25 -6.56 -10.09
C PHE A 92 -0.75 -7.65 -9.64
N TYR A 93 -1.70 -7.28 -8.78
CA TYR A 93 -2.73 -8.18 -8.28
C TYR A 93 -3.99 -8.27 -9.16
N MET A 94 -4.03 -7.57 -10.29
CA MET A 94 -5.15 -7.65 -11.23
C MET A 94 -5.06 -8.95 -12.04
N GLU A 95 -5.45 -10.04 -11.43
CA GLU A 95 -5.55 -11.37 -12.04
C GLU A 95 -6.76 -12.14 -11.49
N GLY A 96 -7.41 -12.96 -12.34
CA GLY A 96 -8.61 -13.72 -11.96
C GLY A 96 -8.42 -14.58 -10.71
N PRO A 97 -7.36 -15.39 -10.60
CA PRO A 97 -7.13 -16.23 -9.43
C PRO A 97 -7.02 -15.46 -8.10
N PHE A 98 -6.57 -14.22 -8.10
CA PHE A 98 -6.53 -13.40 -6.89
C PHE A 98 -7.89 -12.77 -6.56
N VAL A 99 -8.55 -12.18 -7.56
CA VAL A 99 -9.86 -11.56 -7.39
C VAL A 99 -10.88 -12.59 -6.92
N ASN A 100 -10.96 -13.74 -7.61
CA ASN A 100 -11.88 -14.82 -7.27
C ASN A 100 -11.60 -15.40 -5.88
N PHE A 101 -10.34 -15.51 -5.48
CA PHE A 101 -9.95 -15.90 -4.11
C PHE A 101 -10.50 -14.91 -3.07
N CYS A 102 -10.31 -13.61 -3.26
CA CYS A 102 -10.80 -12.60 -2.32
C CYS A 102 -12.34 -12.63 -2.23
N VAL A 103 -13.02 -12.70 -3.37
CA VAL A 103 -14.49 -12.81 -3.43
C VAL A 103 -14.97 -14.10 -2.74
N GLY A 104 -14.31 -15.22 -2.97
CA GLY A 104 -14.60 -16.50 -2.30
C GLY A 104 -14.43 -16.45 -0.76
N LYS A 105 -13.60 -15.55 -0.25
CA LYS A 105 -13.45 -15.23 1.20
C LYS A 105 -14.45 -14.17 1.69
N GLY A 106 -15.38 -13.73 0.84
CA GLY A 106 -16.35 -12.68 1.16
C GLY A 106 -15.74 -11.28 1.27
N LYS A 107 -14.63 -11.04 0.57
CA LYS A 107 -13.91 -9.75 0.54
C LYS A 107 -13.98 -9.15 -0.85
N ASP A 108 -14.31 -7.86 -0.89
CA ASP A 108 -14.20 -7.08 -2.13
C ASP A 108 -12.75 -6.67 -2.40
N VAL A 109 -12.47 -6.31 -3.65
CA VAL A 109 -11.16 -5.79 -4.06
C VAL A 109 -11.28 -4.39 -4.63
N ILE A 110 -10.24 -3.58 -4.47
CA ILE A 110 -9.96 -2.35 -5.22
C ILE A 110 -8.54 -2.47 -5.73
N ILE A 111 -8.37 -2.56 -7.03
CA ILE A 111 -7.08 -2.80 -7.68
C ILE A 111 -6.79 -1.67 -8.67
N VAL A 112 -5.57 -1.13 -8.63
CA VAL A 112 -5.11 -0.17 -9.64
C VAL A 112 -5.03 -0.88 -10.98
N LEU A 113 -5.60 -0.28 -12.03
CA LEU A 113 -5.43 -0.75 -13.41
C LEU A 113 -4.29 0.01 -14.07
N LYS A 114 -3.47 -0.71 -14.80
CA LYS A 114 -2.40 -0.23 -15.66
C LYS A 114 -2.40 -1.04 -16.96
N ASP A 115 -1.32 -0.94 -17.72
CA ASP A 115 -1.13 -1.61 -19.02
C ASP A 115 -1.22 -3.15 -18.96
N ASN A 116 -1.29 -3.73 -17.78
CA ASN A 116 -1.47 -5.18 -17.58
C ASN A 116 -2.87 -5.70 -17.91
N TYR A 117 -3.86 -4.81 -18.08
CA TYR A 117 -5.24 -5.17 -18.45
C TYR A 117 -5.81 -4.20 -19.51
N PRO A 118 -5.17 -4.14 -20.70
CA PRO A 118 -5.48 -3.13 -21.72
C PRO A 118 -6.94 -3.24 -22.24
N SER A 119 -7.44 -4.45 -22.45
CA SER A 119 -8.82 -4.66 -22.96
C SER A 119 -9.88 -4.02 -22.06
N LEU A 120 -9.76 -4.20 -20.75
CA LEU A 120 -10.70 -3.61 -19.78
C LEU A 120 -10.64 -2.07 -19.79
N ILE A 121 -9.43 -1.51 -19.96
CA ILE A 121 -9.25 -0.05 -20.06
C ILE A 121 -9.82 0.47 -21.37
N GLU A 122 -9.61 -0.21 -22.49
CA GLU A 122 -10.14 0.17 -23.81
C GLU A 122 -11.66 0.14 -23.83
N ASP A 123 -12.28 -0.92 -23.30
CA ASP A 123 -13.74 -1.04 -23.17
C ASP A 123 -14.32 0.10 -22.33
N ALA A 124 -13.68 0.38 -21.17
CA ALA A 124 -14.10 1.46 -20.31
C ALA A 124 -13.92 2.83 -20.98
N GLN A 125 -12.82 3.08 -21.69
CA GLN A 125 -12.59 4.33 -22.43
C GLN A 125 -13.66 4.55 -23.50
N GLY A 126 -14.03 3.50 -24.23
CA GLY A 126 -15.10 3.56 -25.23
C GLY A 126 -16.42 4.07 -24.64
N LEU A 127 -16.84 3.52 -23.49
CA LEU A 127 -18.07 3.93 -22.80
C LEU A 127 -17.94 5.33 -22.17
N PHE A 128 -16.82 5.62 -21.51
CA PHE A 128 -16.59 6.90 -20.83
C PHE A 128 -16.51 8.08 -21.80
N SER A 129 -16.10 7.85 -23.05
CA SER A 129 -16.08 8.90 -24.10
C SER A 129 -17.45 9.52 -24.35
N GLN A 130 -18.53 8.78 -24.07
CA GLN A 130 -19.93 9.21 -24.25
C GLN A 130 -20.55 9.75 -22.94
N MET A 131 -19.82 9.71 -21.82
CA MET A 131 -20.32 10.11 -20.52
C MET A 131 -19.71 11.44 -20.06
N LYS A 132 -20.53 12.24 -19.37
CA LYS A 132 -20.03 13.42 -18.65
C LYS A 132 -19.41 12.97 -17.32
N PRO A 133 -18.20 13.48 -16.96
CA PRO A 133 -17.60 13.15 -15.68
C PRO A 133 -18.38 13.76 -14.50
N GLU A 134 -18.39 13.07 -13.37
CA GLU A 134 -18.64 13.71 -12.08
C GLU A 134 -17.45 14.58 -11.71
N VAL A 135 -17.65 15.84 -11.33
CA VAL A 135 -16.58 16.78 -10.98
C VAL A 135 -16.69 17.21 -9.53
N TRP A 136 -15.58 17.17 -8.80
CA TRP A 136 -15.51 17.72 -7.46
C TRP A 136 -14.10 18.27 -7.14
N HIS A 137 -14.01 19.01 -6.04
CA HIS A 137 -12.76 19.59 -5.57
C HIS A 137 -12.40 19.02 -4.19
N VAL A 138 -11.10 18.75 -4.00
CA VAL A 138 -10.52 18.34 -2.71
C VAL A 138 -9.21 19.12 -2.53
N ASN A 139 -9.17 20.02 -1.55
CA ASN A 139 -8.07 20.97 -1.35
C ASN A 139 -7.83 21.79 -2.64
N ASP A 140 -6.61 21.72 -3.18
CA ASP A 140 -6.17 22.39 -4.41
C ASP A 140 -6.37 21.55 -5.69
N ARG A 141 -7.04 20.38 -5.58
CA ARG A 141 -7.24 19.44 -6.69
C ARG A 141 -8.64 19.52 -7.25
N THR A 142 -8.73 19.55 -8.57
CA THR A 142 -9.95 19.28 -9.32
C THR A 142 -9.91 17.85 -9.82
N ILE A 143 -10.95 17.07 -9.49
CA ILE A 143 -11.09 15.67 -9.88
C ILE A 143 -12.25 15.57 -10.86
N GLN A 144 -12.00 14.99 -12.04
CA GLN A 144 -13.01 14.55 -13.00
C GLN A 144 -13.04 13.03 -12.93
N ALA A 145 -14.21 12.42 -12.79
CA ALA A 145 -14.35 10.98 -12.62
C ALA A 145 -15.42 10.39 -13.54
N TRP A 146 -15.10 9.27 -14.14
CA TRP A 146 -16.00 8.39 -14.88
C TRP A 146 -16.06 7.06 -14.14
N ASP A 147 -17.24 6.57 -13.90
CA ASP A 147 -17.47 5.44 -13.02
C ASP A 147 -18.66 4.63 -13.56
N LEU A 148 -18.41 3.37 -13.86
CA LEU A 148 -19.41 2.46 -14.40
C LEU A 148 -19.17 1.03 -13.91
N GLU A 149 -20.25 0.29 -13.69
CA GLU A 149 -20.21 -1.14 -13.33
C GLU A 149 -20.70 -2.01 -14.51
N GLY A 150 -20.50 -3.32 -14.40
CA GLY A 150 -20.95 -4.31 -15.38
C GLY A 150 -19.88 -4.75 -16.36
N PHE A 151 -18.62 -4.38 -16.15
CA PHE A 151 -17.51 -4.90 -16.95
C PHE A 151 -17.22 -6.37 -16.62
N THR A 152 -16.83 -7.12 -17.62
CA THR A 152 -16.42 -8.52 -17.49
C THR A 152 -14.94 -8.65 -17.87
N ALA A 153 -14.26 -9.60 -17.24
CA ALA A 153 -12.87 -9.95 -17.57
C ALA A 153 -12.76 -11.47 -17.62
N GLU A 154 -12.01 -12.00 -18.61
CA GLU A 154 -12.02 -13.41 -19.02
C GLU A 154 -11.84 -14.42 -17.89
N THR A 155 -11.04 -14.07 -16.88
CA THR A 155 -10.71 -14.99 -15.76
C THR A 155 -11.32 -14.59 -14.43
N ILE A 156 -12.20 -13.58 -14.41
CA ILE A 156 -12.84 -13.07 -13.20
C ILE A 156 -14.32 -13.44 -13.22
N ASP A 157 -14.78 -14.18 -12.22
CA ASP A 157 -16.10 -14.79 -12.15
C ASP A 157 -17.22 -13.80 -11.78
N VAL A 158 -16.88 -12.58 -11.41
CA VAL A 158 -17.83 -11.55 -10.99
C VAL A 158 -17.70 -10.29 -11.84
N PRO A 159 -18.80 -9.53 -12.01
CA PRO A 159 -18.74 -8.27 -12.73
C PRO A 159 -17.84 -7.27 -11.99
N LEU A 160 -17.13 -6.47 -12.76
CA LEU A 160 -16.28 -5.41 -12.26
C LEU A 160 -16.90 -4.04 -12.47
N ARG A 161 -16.58 -3.13 -11.59
CA ARG A 161 -16.78 -1.70 -11.72
C ARG A 161 -15.45 -1.05 -12.01
N VAL A 162 -15.41 -0.15 -12.98
CA VAL A 162 -14.20 0.60 -13.36
C VAL A 162 -14.38 2.07 -13.03
N LEU A 163 -13.42 2.63 -12.31
CA LEU A 163 -13.32 4.05 -12.03
C LEU A 163 -12.09 4.61 -12.73
N HIS A 164 -12.29 5.64 -13.55
CA HIS A 164 -11.23 6.47 -14.11
C HIS A 164 -11.32 7.88 -13.54
N THR A 165 -10.18 8.46 -13.14
CA THR A 165 -10.11 9.85 -12.73
C THR A 165 -8.99 10.61 -13.42
N ILE A 166 -9.26 11.89 -13.72
CA ILE A 166 -8.28 12.89 -14.13
C ILE A 166 -8.20 13.92 -13.01
N GLU A 167 -7.01 14.05 -12.41
CA GLU A 167 -6.75 14.93 -11.29
C GLU A 167 -5.80 16.05 -11.70
N THR A 168 -6.26 17.29 -11.59
CA THR A 168 -5.47 18.47 -11.93
C THR A 168 -5.21 19.29 -10.66
N TYR A 169 -3.95 19.62 -10.40
CA TYR A 169 -3.52 20.42 -9.25
C TYR A 169 -2.23 21.19 -9.56
N THR A 170 -1.94 22.20 -8.72
CA THR A 170 -0.70 22.97 -8.82
C THR A 170 0.36 22.41 -7.89
N GLU A 171 1.52 22.08 -8.43
CA GLU A 171 2.67 21.60 -7.67
C GLU A 171 3.72 22.73 -7.59
N ARG A 172 4.31 22.91 -6.40
CA ARG A 172 5.43 23.84 -6.19
C ARG A 172 6.74 23.07 -6.25
N VAL A 173 7.54 23.35 -7.26
CA VAL A 173 8.83 22.68 -7.49
C VAL A 173 9.95 23.70 -7.38
N GLU A 174 10.98 23.38 -6.60
CA GLU A 174 12.20 24.19 -6.59
C GLU A 174 13.02 23.92 -7.85
N LYS A 175 13.24 24.97 -8.66
CA LYS A 175 14.09 24.93 -9.84
C LYS A 175 15.09 26.09 -9.77
N ASN A 176 16.38 25.75 -9.73
CA ASN A 176 17.49 26.74 -9.66
C ASN A 176 17.34 27.75 -8.48
N GLY A 177 16.96 27.26 -7.28
CA GLY A 177 16.77 28.08 -6.09
C GLY A 177 15.52 29.00 -6.11
N ARG A 178 14.60 28.78 -7.07
CA ARG A 178 13.32 29.50 -7.16
C ARG A 178 12.17 28.51 -7.11
N ILE A 179 11.13 28.86 -6.36
CA ILE A 179 9.87 28.08 -6.34
C ILE A 179 9.08 28.46 -7.60
N VAL A 180 8.82 27.47 -8.44
CA VAL A 180 8.00 27.59 -9.65
C VAL A 180 6.73 26.77 -9.46
N GLU A 181 5.57 27.38 -9.75
CA GLU A 181 4.30 26.69 -9.78
C GLU A 181 4.11 25.99 -11.13
N ARG A 182 3.77 24.71 -11.07
CA ARG A 182 3.52 23.89 -12.26
C ARG A 182 2.16 23.22 -12.12
N GLN A 183 1.31 23.35 -13.14
CA GLN A 183 0.09 22.56 -13.24
C GLN A 183 0.44 21.10 -13.59
N VAL A 184 -0.08 20.18 -12.83
CA VAL A 184 0.11 18.72 -12.99
C VAL A 184 -1.24 18.08 -13.21
N THR A 185 -1.31 17.19 -14.21
CA THR A 185 -2.49 16.37 -14.46
C THR A 185 -2.07 14.92 -14.34
N LYS A 186 -2.79 14.15 -13.51
CA LYS A 186 -2.58 12.71 -13.32
C LYS A 186 -3.85 11.94 -13.65
N SER A 187 -3.68 10.82 -14.31
CA SER A 187 -4.75 9.87 -14.65
C SER A 187 -4.61 8.63 -13.77
N TRP A 188 -5.73 8.18 -13.21
CA TRP A 188 -5.79 6.98 -12.38
C TRP A 188 -6.95 6.08 -12.82
N TRP A 189 -6.69 4.78 -12.78
CA TRP A 189 -7.67 3.75 -13.10
C TRP A 189 -7.73 2.73 -11.99
N TRP A 190 -8.95 2.34 -11.61
CA TRP A 190 -9.19 1.27 -10.64
C TRP A 190 -10.28 0.34 -11.13
N ALA A 191 -10.10 -0.95 -10.86
CA ALA A 191 -11.16 -1.94 -10.93
C ALA A 191 -11.57 -2.36 -9.52
N THR A 192 -12.86 -2.64 -9.33
CA THR A 192 -13.41 -3.11 -8.05
C THR A 192 -14.57 -4.05 -8.23
N THR A 193 -14.78 -4.94 -7.28
CA THR A 193 -15.96 -5.81 -7.17
C THR A 193 -17.11 -5.15 -6.41
N ILE A 194 -16.92 -3.94 -5.86
CA ILE A 194 -17.92 -3.22 -5.09
C ILE A 194 -18.86 -2.46 -6.03
N SER A 195 -20.16 -2.76 -5.97
CA SER A 195 -21.17 -2.07 -6.78
C SER A 195 -21.34 -0.59 -6.43
N CYS A 196 -21.88 0.19 -7.37
CA CYS A 196 -22.20 1.61 -7.17
C CYS A 196 -23.22 1.83 -6.03
N SER A 197 -24.11 0.87 -5.81
CA SER A 197 -25.10 0.92 -4.73
C SER A 197 -24.46 0.79 -3.32
N ARG A 198 -23.32 0.10 -3.20
CA ARG A 198 -22.64 -0.15 -1.94
C ARG A 198 -21.58 0.91 -1.60
N LEU A 199 -20.96 1.51 -2.60
CA LEU A 199 -19.89 2.48 -2.41
C LEU A 199 -19.94 3.61 -3.44
N ARG A 200 -20.10 4.86 -2.99
CA ARG A 200 -20.12 6.04 -3.86
C ARG A 200 -18.75 6.29 -4.50
N THR A 201 -18.73 6.85 -5.70
CA THR A 201 -17.51 7.18 -6.48
C THR A 201 -16.42 7.89 -5.69
N LYS A 202 -16.76 8.94 -4.94
CA LYS A 202 -15.81 9.69 -4.10
C LYS A 202 -15.15 8.84 -3.01
N HIS A 203 -15.88 7.89 -2.44
CA HIS A 203 -15.33 6.99 -1.43
C HIS A 203 -14.44 5.92 -2.06
N LEU A 204 -14.83 5.39 -3.23
CA LEU A 204 -13.98 4.48 -4.00
C LEU A 204 -12.65 5.15 -4.37
N TRP A 205 -12.70 6.36 -4.92
CA TRP A 205 -11.51 7.18 -5.20
C TRP A 205 -10.60 7.34 -3.96
N LYS A 206 -11.19 7.74 -2.83
CA LYS A 206 -10.44 7.90 -1.57
C LYS A 206 -9.80 6.59 -1.10
N MET A 207 -10.53 5.47 -1.20
CA MET A 207 -10.00 4.16 -0.82
C MET A 207 -8.89 3.70 -1.76
N GLY A 208 -9.03 3.89 -3.07
CA GLY A 208 -8.00 3.58 -4.06
C GLY A 208 -6.68 4.33 -3.78
N HIS A 209 -6.78 5.62 -3.45
CA HIS A 209 -5.61 6.43 -3.08
C HIS A 209 -5.02 6.08 -1.71
N SER A 210 -5.80 5.54 -0.78
CA SER A 210 -5.32 5.25 0.58
C SER A 210 -4.22 4.18 0.63
N ARG A 211 -4.07 3.35 -0.41
CA ARG A 211 -2.95 2.40 -0.50
C ARG A 211 -1.58 3.08 -0.39
N TRP A 212 -1.42 4.26 -1.01
CA TRP A 212 -0.18 5.03 -0.96
C TRP A 212 0.22 5.47 0.45
N GLN A 213 -0.74 5.56 1.38
CA GLN A 213 -0.45 5.87 2.79
C GLN A 213 0.41 4.79 3.43
N THR A 214 0.25 3.53 3.02
CA THR A 214 1.06 2.40 3.50
C THR A 214 2.53 2.61 3.19
N GLU A 215 2.86 2.90 1.94
CA GLU A 215 4.25 3.07 1.50
C GLU A 215 4.86 4.34 2.09
N ASN A 216 4.15 5.46 1.99
CA ASN A 216 4.67 6.77 2.38
C ASN A 216 4.71 6.98 3.89
N ASN A 217 3.72 6.50 4.64
CA ASN A 217 3.66 6.74 6.08
C ASN A 217 4.32 5.62 6.88
N ILE A 218 3.94 4.36 6.61
CA ILE A 218 4.38 3.25 7.45
C ILE A 218 5.81 2.87 7.11
N PHE A 219 6.07 2.49 5.87
CA PHE A 219 7.39 1.95 5.50
C PHE A 219 8.49 3.00 5.53
N ASN A 220 8.22 4.22 5.08
CA ASN A 220 9.20 5.29 5.20
C ASN A 220 9.52 5.61 6.67
N THR A 221 8.49 5.69 7.53
CA THR A 221 8.68 5.95 8.96
C THR A 221 9.45 4.81 9.63
N LEU A 222 9.05 3.57 9.40
CA LEU A 222 9.71 2.40 9.98
C LEU A 222 11.14 2.23 9.46
N GLY A 223 11.37 2.48 8.17
CA GLY A 223 12.71 2.38 7.57
C GLY A 223 13.67 3.46 8.02
N GLN A 224 13.20 4.71 8.12
CA GLN A 224 14.05 5.86 8.45
C GLN A 224 14.27 6.06 9.95
N HIS A 225 13.28 5.72 10.78
CA HIS A 225 13.29 6.08 12.20
C HIS A 225 13.17 4.89 13.17
N TRP A 226 12.90 3.68 12.66
CA TRP A 226 12.63 2.51 13.47
C TRP A 226 13.49 1.28 13.11
N SER A 227 14.53 1.51 12.34
CA SER A 227 15.51 0.48 11.94
C SER A 227 14.94 -0.74 11.21
N LEU A 228 13.78 -0.58 10.53
CA LEU A 228 13.20 -1.65 9.73
C LEU A 228 14.15 -2.17 8.65
N ASN A 229 15.05 -1.32 8.15
CA ASN A 229 16.04 -1.67 7.13
C ASN A 229 17.31 -2.33 7.69
N HIS A 230 17.43 -2.50 9.02
CA HIS A 230 18.59 -3.14 9.64
C HIS A 230 18.36 -4.64 9.86
N CYS A 231 19.21 -5.46 9.30
CA CYS A 231 19.14 -6.91 9.49
C CYS A 231 20.00 -7.35 10.69
N TYR A 232 19.37 -7.58 11.83
CA TYR A 232 20.04 -8.05 13.04
C TYR A 232 20.48 -9.52 12.94
N LYS A 233 19.72 -10.33 12.20
CA LYS A 233 20.03 -11.75 11.98
C LYS A 233 19.42 -12.18 10.63
N HIS A 234 20.19 -12.94 9.85
CA HIS A 234 19.77 -13.40 8.52
C HIS A 234 18.98 -14.74 8.55
N ASP A 235 18.45 -15.11 9.68
CA ASP A 235 17.54 -16.24 9.83
C ASP A 235 16.11 -15.81 9.45
N PRO A 236 15.41 -16.51 8.53
CA PRO A 236 14.09 -16.11 8.07
C PRO A 236 13.05 -15.96 9.19
N VAL A 237 13.07 -16.86 10.20
CA VAL A 237 12.14 -16.79 11.33
C VAL A 237 12.47 -15.57 12.21
N ALA A 238 13.74 -15.28 12.42
CA ALA A 238 14.16 -14.11 13.19
C ALA A 238 13.78 -12.81 12.50
N ILE A 239 13.88 -12.75 11.15
CA ILE A 239 13.46 -11.60 10.34
C ILE A 239 11.96 -11.34 10.51
N VAL A 240 11.12 -12.36 10.31
CA VAL A 240 9.66 -12.24 10.44
C VAL A 240 9.28 -11.78 11.85
N ASN A 241 9.82 -12.42 12.88
CA ASN A 241 9.54 -12.07 14.27
C ASN A 241 9.97 -10.63 14.59
N PHE A 242 11.12 -10.18 14.11
CA PHE A 242 11.56 -8.79 14.27
C PHE A 242 10.57 -7.80 13.62
N VAL A 243 10.14 -8.05 12.38
CA VAL A 243 9.18 -7.18 11.69
C VAL A 243 7.84 -7.13 12.43
N LEU A 244 7.31 -8.27 12.88
CA LEU A 244 6.05 -8.33 13.62
C LEU A 244 6.16 -7.62 14.98
N MET A 245 7.25 -7.81 15.72
CA MET A 245 7.50 -7.07 16.97
C MET A 245 7.57 -5.56 16.73
N LEU A 246 8.23 -5.15 15.65
CA LEU A 246 8.33 -3.75 15.26
C LEU A 246 6.94 -3.16 14.97
N PHE A 247 6.07 -3.89 14.27
CA PHE A 247 4.68 -3.48 14.01
C PHE A 247 3.89 -3.29 15.30
N ILE A 248 4.03 -4.21 16.26
CA ILE A 248 3.37 -4.10 17.57
C ILE A 248 3.84 -2.85 18.31
N VAL A 249 5.15 -2.66 18.43
CA VAL A 249 5.72 -1.50 19.15
C VAL A 249 5.34 -0.19 18.46
N PHE A 250 5.42 -0.13 17.13
CA PHE A 250 5.00 1.04 16.35
C PHE A 250 3.51 1.39 16.59
N SER A 251 2.63 0.40 16.57
CA SER A 251 1.22 0.58 16.83
C SER A 251 0.94 1.06 18.26
N LEU A 252 1.63 0.49 19.25
CA LEU A 252 1.51 0.90 20.66
C LEU A 252 1.98 2.35 20.88
N VAL A 253 3.10 2.74 20.30
CA VAL A 253 3.61 4.12 20.42
C VAL A 253 2.67 5.13 19.75
N GLN A 254 2.09 4.79 18.60
CA GLN A 254 1.07 5.61 17.96
C GLN A 254 -0.21 5.74 18.80
N CYS A 255 -0.69 4.64 19.39
CA CYS A 255 -1.82 4.64 20.30
C CYS A 255 -1.54 5.55 21.52
N PHE A 256 -0.35 5.41 22.11
CA PHE A 256 0.06 6.29 23.21
C PHE A 256 0.09 7.76 22.79
N TYR A 257 0.73 8.08 21.67
CA TYR A 257 0.81 9.44 21.15
C TYR A 257 -0.57 10.06 20.88
N LYS A 258 -1.46 9.30 20.25
CA LYS A 258 -2.77 9.82 19.82
C LYS A 258 -3.86 9.78 20.88
N ARG A 259 -3.83 8.81 21.79
CA ARG A 259 -4.88 8.62 22.82
C ARG A 259 -4.47 9.02 24.22
N ASN A 260 -3.26 8.71 24.63
CA ASN A 260 -2.82 8.86 26.03
C ASN A 260 -2.06 10.17 26.26
N LEU A 261 -1.37 10.67 25.25
CA LEU A 261 -0.63 11.91 25.40
C LEU A 261 -1.59 13.11 25.45
N LYS A 262 -1.52 13.90 26.53
CA LYS A 262 -2.35 15.10 26.70
C LYS A 262 -2.15 16.09 25.55
N PRO A 263 -3.19 16.82 25.08
CA PRO A 263 -3.08 17.72 23.92
C PRO A 263 -1.97 18.75 24.04
N GLN A 264 -1.73 19.30 25.23
CA GLN A 264 -0.64 20.27 25.50
C GLN A 264 0.74 19.62 25.27
N ARG A 265 0.94 18.39 25.74
CA ARG A 265 2.18 17.64 25.52
C ARG A 265 2.37 17.27 24.05
N ARG A 266 1.32 16.91 23.32
CA ARG A 266 1.39 16.68 21.87
C ARG A 266 1.84 17.91 21.08
N LYS A 267 1.43 19.12 21.50
CA LYS A 267 1.90 20.37 20.87
C LYS A 267 3.41 20.58 21.08
N ILE A 268 3.95 20.20 22.24
CA ILE A 268 5.37 20.31 22.55
C ILE A 268 6.19 19.26 21.80
N ILE A 269 5.74 18.01 21.82
CA ILE A 269 6.43 16.88 21.18
C ILE A 269 6.34 16.97 19.64
N ASN A 270 5.27 17.54 19.13
CA ASN A 270 5.01 17.90 17.73
C ASN A 270 4.94 16.74 16.72
N SER A 271 5.62 15.60 16.94
CA SER A 271 5.59 14.45 16.02
C SER A 271 5.83 13.12 16.73
N LEU A 272 5.41 12.02 16.07
CA LEU A 272 5.71 10.66 16.51
C LEU A 272 7.22 10.41 16.57
N ILE A 273 7.97 10.95 15.60
CA ILE A 273 9.45 10.83 15.53
C ILE A 273 10.08 11.50 16.75
N SER A 274 9.65 12.70 17.11
CA SER A 274 10.14 13.42 18.30
C SER A 274 9.85 12.63 19.58
N LEU A 275 8.66 12.01 19.70
CA LEU A 275 8.34 11.14 20.83
C LEU A 275 9.30 9.93 20.89
N THR A 276 9.50 9.27 19.76
CA THR A 276 10.40 8.10 19.67
C THR A 276 11.82 8.45 20.10
N ASN A 277 12.35 9.59 19.62
CA ASN A 277 13.69 10.06 20.01
C ASN A 277 13.80 10.36 21.51
N GLN A 278 12.76 10.95 22.11
CA GLN A 278 12.72 11.18 23.56
C GLN A 278 12.68 9.87 24.36
N LEU A 279 11.93 8.86 23.87
CA LEU A 279 11.91 7.54 24.49
C LEU A 279 13.29 6.87 24.42
N TYR A 280 13.97 6.91 23.28
CA TYR A 280 15.32 6.38 23.15
C TYR A 280 16.31 7.08 24.09
N ALA A 281 16.28 8.40 24.13
CA ALA A 281 17.13 9.16 25.04
C ALA A 281 16.85 8.81 26.52
N SER A 282 15.58 8.62 26.91
CA SER A 282 15.22 8.23 28.28
C SER A 282 15.66 6.83 28.68
N LEU A 283 15.85 5.95 27.70
CA LEU A 283 16.37 4.59 27.91
C LEU A 283 17.90 4.51 27.86
N GLY A 284 18.59 5.64 27.70
CA GLY A 284 20.04 5.67 27.58
C GLY A 284 20.60 5.06 26.29
N MET A 285 19.78 4.98 25.27
CA MET A 285 20.07 4.37 23.96
C MET A 285 20.27 5.45 22.86
N GLY A 286 20.47 6.70 23.25
CA GLY A 286 20.67 7.83 22.35
C GLY A 286 22.12 8.06 21.99
#